data_ff15d798f1cd891c5ca92f329fe6a61e
#
_entry.id   ff15d798f1cd891c5ca92f329fe6a61e
#
_cell.length_a   1.000
_cell.length_b   1.000
_cell.length_c   1.000
_cell.angle_alpha   90.00
_cell.angle_beta   90.00
_cell.angle_gamma   90.00
#
_symmetry.space_group_name_H-M   'P 1'
#
loop_
_entity.id
_entity.type
_entity.pdbx_description
1 polymer ?
#
loop_
_entity_poly.entity_id
_entity_poly.type
_entity_poly.pdbx_seq_one_letter_code
_entity_poly.pdbx_strand_id
1 'polypeptide(L)'
;MIFIYRTVENKLLCLDEIEKDCWINLVNPTEVELRRVSEATGLDYDFLKYPLDDEEIPRVEVDADQIMIIIQAPIITPEEAVIYDTIPLGIVTNDNYIVTVCLEDLDLMEEFTASRIKGIATFKKTRFIFH
;
A
#
# COMPACT_ATOMS: atom_id res chain seq x y z
N MET A 1 -4.25 -1.59 -11.91
CA MET A 1 -2.96 -0.99 -12.35
C MET A 1 -1.90 -1.18 -11.29
N ILE A 2 -0.73 -1.55 -11.71
CA ILE A 2 0.42 -1.76 -10.81
C ILE A 2 1.42 -0.63 -11.04
N PHE A 3 1.79 0.07 -9.97
CA PHE A 3 2.86 1.07 -9.99
C PHE A 3 3.94 0.62 -9.02
N ILE A 4 5.18 0.54 -9.49
CA ILE A 4 6.30 0.03 -8.69
C ILE A 4 7.31 1.16 -8.50
N TYR A 5 7.67 1.44 -7.25
CA TYR A 5 8.56 2.54 -6.90
C TYR A 5 9.69 2.05 -6.00
N ARG A 6 10.81 2.73 -6.10
CA ARG A 6 11.95 2.51 -5.22
C ARG A 6 12.55 3.84 -4.85
N THR A 7 12.93 4.01 -3.59
CA THR A 7 13.61 5.21 -3.13
C THR A 7 15.12 5.02 -3.26
N VAL A 8 15.75 5.88 -4.05
CA VAL A 8 17.21 5.92 -4.23
C VAL A 8 17.65 7.36 -4.00
N GLU A 9 18.57 7.57 -3.04
CA GLU A 9 19.10 8.90 -2.70
C GLU A 9 18.01 9.95 -2.44
N ASN A 10 16.99 9.55 -1.67
CA ASN A 10 15.82 10.37 -1.34
C ASN A 10 14.91 10.73 -2.51
N LYS A 11 15.09 10.09 -3.67
CA LYS A 11 14.21 10.25 -4.82
C LYS A 11 13.40 8.98 -5.05
N LEU A 12 12.14 9.18 -5.41
CA LEU A 12 11.25 8.08 -5.75
C LEU A 12 11.38 7.78 -7.24
N LEU A 13 11.82 6.58 -7.57
CA LEU A 13 11.96 6.12 -8.95
C LEU A 13 10.84 5.15 -9.28
N CYS A 14 10.26 5.29 -10.48
CA CYS A 14 9.28 4.35 -11.01
C CYS A 14 10.01 3.21 -11.71
N LEU A 15 9.65 1.97 -11.37
CA LEU A 15 10.27 0.76 -11.89
C LEU A 15 9.28 -0.01 -12.76
N ASP A 16 9.81 -0.80 -13.70
CA ASP A 16 9.00 -1.68 -14.55
C ASP A 16 8.80 -3.07 -13.95
N GLU A 17 9.67 -3.47 -13.02
CA GLU A 17 9.63 -4.78 -12.41
C GLU A 17 9.68 -4.70 -10.90
N ILE A 18 9.18 -5.74 -10.24
CA ILE A 18 9.19 -5.84 -8.78
C ILE A 18 10.59 -6.22 -8.33
N GLU A 19 11.20 -5.36 -7.55
CA GLU A 19 12.51 -5.57 -6.95
C GLU A 19 12.40 -5.57 -5.43
N LYS A 20 13.38 -6.15 -4.76
CA LYS A 20 13.44 -6.16 -3.31
C LYS A 20 13.49 -4.74 -2.75
N ASP A 21 12.80 -4.51 -1.65
CA ASP A 21 12.70 -3.22 -0.97
C ASP A 21 11.97 -2.14 -1.78
N CYS A 22 11.17 -2.54 -2.75
CA CYS A 22 10.33 -1.60 -3.49
C CYS A 22 8.97 -1.38 -2.81
N TRP A 23 8.31 -0.31 -3.20
CA TRP A 23 6.92 -0.04 -2.87
C TRP A 23 6.07 -0.33 -4.10
N ILE A 24 5.02 -1.12 -3.93
CA ILE A 24 4.08 -1.47 -5.00
C ILE A 24 2.74 -0.83 -4.66
N ASN A 25 2.24 0.01 -5.57
CA ASN A 25 0.93 0.62 -5.43
C ASN A 25 -0.05 -0.03 -6.41
N LEU A 26 -1.07 -0.68 -5.88
CA LEU A 26 -2.13 -1.33 -6.65
C LEU A 26 -3.38 -0.47 -6.62
N VAL A 27 -3.80 0.01 -7.78
CA VAL A 27 -5.01 0.80 -7.95
C VAL A 27 -5.99 -0.01 -8.79
N ASN A 28 -7.15 -0.34 -8.21
CA ASN A 28 -8.16 -1.17 -8.83
C ASN A 28 -7.54 -2.36 -9.59
N PRO A 29 -6.73 -3.18 -8.90
CA PRO A 29 -5.98 -4.25 -9.56
C PRO A 29 -6.89 -5.35 -10.08
N THR A 30 -6.46 -5.99 -11.16
CA THR A 30 -7.09 -7.21 -11.65
C THR A 30 -6.65 -8.40 -10.79
N GLU A 31 -7.37 -9.51 -10.91
CA GLU A 31 -6.99 -10.74 -10.21
C GLU A 31 -5.58 -11.22 -10.64
N VAL A 32 -5.25 -11.09 -11.91
CA VAL A 32 -3.93 -11.44 -12.43
C VAL A 32 -2.84 -10.59 -11.79
N GLU A 33 -3.10 -9.29 -11.65
CA GLU A 33 -2.17 -8.37 -11.00
C GLU A 33 -1.96 -8.70 -9.53
N LEU A 34 -3.05 -9.02 -8.81
CA LEU A 34 -2.97 -9.43 -7.41
C LEU A 34 -2.14 -10.70 -7.24
N ARG A 35 -2.34 -11.68 -8.10
CA ARG A 35 -1.58 -12.93 -8.05
C ARG A 35 -0.10 -12.71 -8.36
N ARG A 36 0.19 -11.87 -9.35
CA ARG A 36 1.56 -11.50 -9.70
C ARG A 36 2.29 -10.90 -8.51
N VAL A 37 1.66 -9.96 -7.82
CA VAL A 37 2.26 -9.31 -6.66
C VAL A 37 2.41 -10.30 -5.50
N SER A 38 1.39 -11.12 -5.23
CA SER A 38 1.45 -12.13 -4.18
C SER A 38 2.61 -13.11 -4.41
N GLU A 39 2.77 -13.61 -5.62
CA GLU A 39 3.84 -14.54 -5.96
C GLU A 39 5.22 -13.89 -5.88
N ALA A 40 5.33 -12.65 -6.36
CA ALA A 40 6.62 -11.95 -6.39
C ALA A 40 7.10 -11.51 -5.01
N THR A 41 6.17 -11.16 -4.11
CA THR A 41 6.51 -10.61 -2.79
C THR A 41 6.42 -11.61 -1.65
N GLY A 42 5.71 -12.72 -1.85
CA GLY A 42 5.41 -13.67 -0.79
C GLY A 42 4.29 -13.22 0.14
N LEU A 43 3.61 -12.11 -0.17
CA LEU A 43 2.50 -11.61 0.61
C LEU A 43 1.23 -12.42 0.37
N ASP A 44 0.42 -12.57 1.41
CA ASP A 44 -0.84 -13.32 1.37
C ASP A 44 -1.78 -12.68 0.35
N TYR A 45 -2.29 -13.47 -0.57
CA TYR A 45 -3.24 -13.02 -1.58
C TYR A 45 -4.49 -12.39 -0.97
N ASP A 46 -5.02 -12.99 0.09
CA ASP A 46 -6.21 -12.48 0.75
C ASP A 46 -5.96 -11.10 1.38
N PHE A 47 -4.78 -10.88 1.95
CA PHE A 47 -4.40 -9.57 2.49
C PHE A 47 -4.42 -8.49 1.41
N LEU A 48 -3.98 -8.83 0.21
CA LEU A 48 -3.98 -7.89 -0.92
C LEU A 48 -5.40 -7.64 -1.43
N LYS A 49 -6.29 -8.60 -1.26
CA LYS A 49 -7.66 -8.54 -1.77
C LYS A 49 -8.63 -7.82 -0.83
N TYR A 50 -8.46 -7.96 0.48
CA TYR A 50 -9.39 -7.38 1.46
C TYR A 50 -9.68 -5.89 1.25
N PRO A 51 -8.68 -5.03 0.96
CA PRO A 51 -8.97 -3.59 0.76
C PRO A 51 -9.83 -3.29 -0.47
N LEU A 52 -10.05 -4.25 -1.34
CA LEU A 52 -10.88 -4.08 -2.54
C LEU A 52 -12.37 -4.25 -2.26
N ASP A 53 -12.74 -4.63 -1.05
CA ASP A 53 -14.12 -4.65 -0.61
C ASP A 53 -14.44 -3.26 -0.02
N ASP A 54 -15.35 -2.53 -0.65
CA ASP A 54 -15.72 -1.19 -0.24
C ASP A 54 -16.43 -1.13 1.11
N GLU A 55 -16.89 -2.27 1.62
CA GLU A 55 -17.51 -2.41 2.93
C GLU A 55 -16.51 -2.77 4.04
N GLU A 56 -15.23 -2.94 3.69
CA GLU A 56 -14.21 -3.32 4.65
C GLU A 56 -14.01 -2.25 5.72
N ILE A 57 -13.82 -2.70 6.95
CA ILE A 57 -13.64 -1.81 8.10
C ILE A 57 -12.15 -1.65 8.44
N PRO A 58 -11.76 -0.52 9.05
CA PRO A 58 -10.38 -0.35 9.51
C PRO A 58 -9.99 -1.45 10.49
N ARG A 59 -8.86 -2.08 10.24
CA ARG A 59 -8.34 -3.12 11.13
C ARG A 59 -6.87 -3.40 10.83
N VAL A 60 -6.25 -4.14 11.74
CA VAL A 60 -4.87 -4.62 11.57
C VAL A 60 -4.89 -6.15 11.75
N GLU A 61 -4.28 -6.86 10.81
CA GLU A 61 -4.07 -8.30 10.93
C GLU A 61 -2.58 -8.61 10.77
N VAL A 62 -2.11 -9.56 11.57
CA VAL A 62 -0.72 -10.01 11.55
C VAL A 62 -0.71 -11.52 11.31
N ASP A 63 0.09 -11.96 10.34
CA ASP A 63 0.31 -13.36 10.05
C ASP A 63 1.79 -13.59 9.77
N ALA A 64 2.46 -14.30 10.67
CA ALA A 64 3.91 -14.54 10.63
C ALA A 64 4.68 -13.20 10.52
N ASP A 65 5.41 -12.98 9.42
CA ASP A 65 6.18 -11.75 9.18
C ASP A 65 5.37 -10.68 8.42
N GLN A 66 4.10 -10.94 8.14
CA GLN A 66 3.25 -10.06 7.35
C GLN A 66 2.31 -9.25 8.23
N ILE A 67 2.09 -8.01 7.86
CA ILE A 67 1.15 -7.11 8.52
C ILE A 67 0.26 -6.50 7.47
N MET A 68 -1.05 -6.57 7.68
CA MET A 68 -2.04 -5.89 6.86
C MET A 68 -2.73 -4.82 7.70
N ILE A 69 -2.77 -3.60 7.18
CA ILE A 69 -3.45 -2.48 7.82
C ILE A 69 -4.49 -1.94 6.83
N ILE A 70 -5.73 -1.85 7.27
CA ILE A 70 -6.79 -1.22 6.48
C ILE A 70 -7.21 0.07 7.19
N ILE A 71 -7.17 1.17 6.46
CA ILE A 71 -7.63 2.48 6.93
C ILE A 71 -8.69 2.99 5.97
N GLN A 72 -9.47 3.98 6.42
CA GLN A 72 -10.41 4.68 5.55
C GLN A 72 -9.73 5.95 5.02
N ALA A 73 -9.49 5.97 3.71
CA ALA A 73 -8.88 7.11 3.06
C ALA A 73 -9.96 8.05 2.52
N PRO A 74 -9.84 9.35 2.75
CA PRO A 74 -10.85 10.30 2.29
C PRO A 74 -10.77 10.50 0.78
N ILE A 75 -11.93 10.62 0.14
CA ILE A 75 -12.04 11.07 -1.23
C ILE A 75 -12.36 12.56 -1.17
N ILE A 76 -11.46 13.37 -1.69
CA ILE A 76 -11.57 14.83 -1.67
C ILE A 76 -11.83 15.32 -3.08
N THR A 77 -12.87 16.15 -3.24
CA THR A 77 -13.10 16.84 -4.50
C THR A 77 -12.18 18.05 -4.58
N PRO A 78 -11.24 18.10 -5.55
CA PRO A 78 -10.26 19.19 -5.62
C PRO A 78 -10.91 20.58 -5.72
N GLU A 79 -12.05 20.66 -6.36
CA GLU A 79 -12.76 21.92 -6.63
C GLU A 79 -13.42 22.51 -5.39
N GLU A 80 -13.86 21.64 -4.49
CA GLU A 80 -14.62 22.06 -3.31
C GLU A 80 -13.84 21.89 -2.01
N ALA A 81 -12.71 21.15 -2.06
CA ALA A 81 -11.91 20.79 -0.91
C ALA A 81 -12.75 20.12 0.21
N VAL A 82 -13.80 19.41 -0.18
CA VAL A 82 -14.74 18.76 0.75
C VAL A 82 -14.53 17.25 0.67
N ILE A 83 -14.45 16.62 1.84
CA ILE A 83 -14.45 15.15 1.94
C ILE A 83 -15.90 14.70 1.74
N TYR A 84 -16.19 13.99 0.66
CA TYR A 84 -17.55 13.52 0.41
C TYR A 84 -17.71 12.01 0.61
N ASP A 85 -16.63 11.26 0.71
CA ASP A 85 -16.68 9.82 0.92
C ASP A 85 -15.33 9.30 1.39
N THR A 86 -15.29 8.03 1.77
CA THR A 86 -14.05 7.34 2.10
C THR A 86 -14.00 5.99 1.38
N ILE A 87 -12.81 5.52 1.09
CA ILE A 87 -12.59 4.17 0.56
C ILE A 87 -11.53 3.46 1.39
N PRO A 88 -11.59 2.13 1.49
CA PRO A 88 -10.53 1.38 2.14
C PRO A 88 -9.19 1.54 1.42
N LEU A 89 -8.15 1.79 2.19
CA LEU A 89 -6.77 1.74 1.73
C LEU A 89 -6.06 0.67 2.53
N GLY A 90 -5.54 -0.33 1.84
CA GLY A 90 -4.78 -1.38 2.46
C GLY A 90 -3.29 -1.12 2.37
N ILE A 91 -2.59 -1.39 3.45
CA ILE A 91 -1.13 -1.39 3.49
C ILE A 91 -0.73 -2.79 3.93
N VAL A 92 -0.06 -3.53 3.04
CA VAL A 92 0.38 -4.89 3.32
C VAL A 92 1.91 -4.91 3.23
N THR A 93 2.56 -5.39 4.26
CA THR A 93 4.01 -5.34 4.33
C THR A 93 4.60 -6.62 4.91
N ASN A 94 5.79 -6.96 4.46
CA ASN A 94 6.65 -7.95 5.08
C ASN A 94 8.06 -7.34 5.22
N ASP A 95 9.07 -8.16 5.43
CA ASP A 95 10.44 -7.67 5.64
C ASP A 95 11.04 -6.97 4.42
N ASN A 96 10.58 -7.30 3.23
CA ASN A 96 11.20 -6.85 1.98
C ASN A 96 10.33 -5.94 1.13
N TYR A 97 9.02 -5.88 1.36
CA TYR A 97 8.10 -5.19 0.48
C TYR A 97 7.05 -4.40 1.25
N ILE A 98 6.59 -3.32 0.63
CA ILE A 98 5.43 -2.56 1.06
C ILE A 98 4.49 -2.48 -0.13
N VAL A 99 3.24 -2.90 0.07
CA VAL A 99 2.20 -2.85 -0.97
C VAL A 99 1.04 -2.03 -0.44
N THR A 100 0.60 -1.06 -1.23
CA THR A 100 -0.62 -0.31 -0.95
C THR A 100 -1.67 -0.70 -1.97
N VAL A 101 -2.90 -0.92 -1.50
CA VAL A 101 -4.01 -1.40 -2.35
C VAL A 101 -5.22 -0.52 -2.11
N CYS A 102 -5.81 0.00 -3.18
CA CYS A 102 -7.05 0.77 -3.11
C CYS A 102 -7.87 0.58 -4.39
N LEU A 103 -9.17 0.92 -4.31
CA LEU A 103 -10.08 0.81 -5.45
C LEU A 103 -9.96 1.96 -6.42
N GLU A 104 -9.55 3.14 -5.95
CA GLU A 104 -9.45 4.34 -6.77
C GLU A 104 -8.10 5.00 -6.60
N ASP A 105 -7.64 5.65 -7.67
CA ASP A 105 -6.44 6.47 -7.59
C ASP A 105 -6.78 7.75 -6.82
N LEU A 106 -6.13 7.89 -5.67
CA LEU A 106 -6.28 9.07 -4.84
C LEU A 106 -5.23 10.10 -5.24
N ASP A 107 -5.65 11.22 -5.79
CA ASP A 107 -4.75 12.26 -6.29
C ASP A 107 -3.76 12.76 -5.24
N LEU A 108 -4.17 12.72 -3.97
CA LEU A 108 -3.30 13.09 -2.85
C LEU A 108 -2.37 11.97 -2.42
N MET A 109 -2.53 10.77 -3.00
CA MET A 109 -1.74 9.62 -2.56
C MET A 109 -0.26 9.76 -2.84
N GLU A 110 0.16 10.44 -3.89
CA GLU A 110 1.57 10.55 -4.20
C GLU A 110 2.33 11.24 -3.08
N GLU A 111 1.91 12.41 -2.64
CA GLU A 111 2.55 13.13 -1.55
C GLU A 111 2.36 12.45 -0.21
N PHE A 112 1.11 12.07 0.09
CA PHE A 112 0.75 11.40 1.33
C PHE A 112 1.48 10.06 1.45
N THR A 113 1.51 9.29 0.37
CA THR A 113 2.10 7.96 0.38
C THR A 113 3.62 8.03 0.42
N ALA A 114 4.23 8.99 -0.25
CA ALA A 114 5.69 9.20 -0.18
C ALA A 114 6.12 9.50 1.26
N SER A 115 5.42 10.38 1.95
CA SER A 115 5.69 10.69 3.36
C SER A 115 5.45 9.49 4.26
N ARG A 116 4.35 8.78 4.04
CA ARG A 116 4.00 7.58 4.82
C ARG A 116 4.97 6.45 4.59
N ILE A 117 5.44 6.27 3.37
CA ILE A 117 6.39 5.20 3.05
C ILE A 117 7.73 5.46 3.69
N LYS A 118 8.19 6.71 3.73
CA LYS A 118 9.38 7.06 4.51
C LYS A 118 9.17 6.71 5.98
N GLY A 119 8.00 7.02 6.53
CA GLY A 119 7.64 6.66 7.89
C GLY A 119 7.61 5.15 8.11
N ILE A 120 7.01 4.40 7.20
CA ILE A 120 6.91 2.94 7.28
C ILE A 120 8.29 2.31 7.11
N ALA A 121 9.10 2.79 6.16
CA ALA A 121 10.47 2.31 5.99
C ALA A 121 11.31 2.56 7.23
N THR A 122 11.17 3.73 7.85
CA THR A 122 11.82 4.03 9.12
C THR A 122 11.29 3.14 10.23
N PHE A 123 9.99 2.93 10.30
CA PHE A 123 9.36 2.03 11.25
C PHE A 123 9.87 0.60 11.08
N LYS A 124 9.98 0.11 9.86
CA LYS A 124 10.52 -1.23 9.59
C LYS A 124 11.96 -1.37 10.06
N LYS A 125 12.77 -0.36 9.88
CA LYS A 125 14.16 -0.35 10.38
C LYS A 125 14.23 -0.36 11.89
N THR A 126 13.25 0.23 12.55
CA THR A 126 13.21 0.35 14.01
C THR A 126 12.26 -0.59 14.68
N ARG A 127 11.47 -1.37 13.92
CA ARG A 127 10.43 -2.23 14.50
C ARG A 127 10.95 -3.27 15.48
N PHE A 128 12.21 -3.66 15.35
CA PHE A 128 12.84 -4.58 16.30
C PHE A 128 12.91 -4.01 17.72
N ILE A 129 12.84 -2.70 17.82
CA ILE A 129 12.83 -2.00 19.10
C ILE A 129 11.47 -2.15 19.79
N PHE A 130 10.41 -2.34 19.02
CA PHE A 130 9.04 -2.44 19.51
C PHE A 130 8.57 -3.86 19.73
N HIS A 131 9.40 -4.81 19.41
CA HIS A 131 9.17 -6.22 19.65
C HIS A 131 10.16 -6.72 20.69
#